data_db62d613332df7a358b31d37db8312e3
#
_entry.id   db62d613332df7a358b31d37db8312e3
#
_cell.length_a   1.000
_cell.length_b   1.000
_cell.length_c   1.000
_cell.angle_alpha   90.00
_cell.angle_beta   90.00
_cell.angle_gamma   90.00
#
_symmetry.space_group_name_H-M   'P 1'
#
loop_
_entity.id
_entity.type
_entity.pdbx_description
1 polymer ?
#
loop_
_entity_poly.entity_id
_entity_poly.type
_entity_poly.pdbx_seq_one_letter_code
_entity_poly.pdbx_strand_id
1 'polypeptide(L)'
;FSRNKYEHLLQIAQSQHIQMLRAWGGGMPETDDFYELCDKYGILVMQEWPTAWNSHNTQPYTILQETVERNTKRLRNHPSLIMWGAGNELDKPFGPAIDMMGRLSIELDGTRPFHRGEAWGGSLHNYNCWWDDAHLNHNLNMTAPFWGEFGIASLPHIETVRRYLDEEKEVWPPQRSGNFTHHTPIFGTMREIEKLTQYSGYFMPKDSLASFILGSQLAQVVGVRHTLERARTLWPHTTGALYYKMNDNYPGVSWSCVDYYGIIKPVHYFVQKSFAPLAAVMLFDRSNLASQEVSLPVYLLDDCQTLEKEPYQVKVSIYNALLDTVATHTFNGIGDDNVVKKLGEINLNREQTKSTMLFFVLDIIKDNKNIYRNYYFTNYEVRPGSIVSMPQTEIKMERTGNMAVSYTHLT
;
A
#
# COMPACT_ATOMS: atom_id res chain seq x y z
N PHE A 1 7.84 11.66 18.49
CA PHE A 1 6.40 11.70 18.20
C PHE A 1 5.64 12.13 19.45
N SER A 2 4.54 12.90 19.29
CA SER A 2 3.59 13.21 20.36
C SER A 2 2.39 12.27 20.28
N ARG A 3 1.66 12.12 21.40
CA ARG A 3 0.41 11.34 21.44
C ARG A 3 -0.57 11.76 20.34
N ASN A 4 -0.73 13.06 20.10
CA ASN A 4 -1.64 13.56 19.05
C ASN A 4 -1.20 13.14 17.64
N LYS A 5 0.11 13.05 17.38
CA LYS A 5 0.61 12.60 16.08
C LYS A 5 0.37 11.09 15.89
N TYR A 6 0.58 10.28 16.92
CA TYR A 6 0.22 8.86 16.89
C TYR A 6 -1.29 8.68 16.69
N GLU A 7 -2.11 9.43 17.41
CA GLU A 7 -3.56 9.33 17.29
C GLU A 7 -4.02 9.65 15.87
N HIS A 8 -3.49 10.72 15.27
CA HIS A 8 -3.78 11.07 13.87
C HIS A 8 -3.40 9.94 12.90
N LEU A 9 -2.20 9.37 13.03
CA LEU A 9 -1.75 8.27 12.17
C LEU A 9 -2.59 7.00 12.35
N LEU A 10 -2.96 6.65 13.57
CA LEU A 10 -3.78 5.48 13.85
C LEU A 10 -5.22 5.64 13.38
N GLN A 11 -5.78 6.85 13.42
CA GLN A 11 -7.07 7.16 12.80
C GLN A 11 -7.02 7.00 11.27
N ILE A 12 -5.93 7.42 10.63
CA ILE A 12 -5.70 7.17 9.21
C ILE A 12 -5.61 5.66 8.94
N ALA A 13 -4.84 4.92 9.72
CA ALA A 13 -4.72 3.47 9.61
C ALA A 13 -6.08 2.77 9.74
N GLN A 14 -6.88 3.17 10.73
CA GLN A 14 -8.24 2.65 10.93
C GLN A 14 -9.15 2.96 9.73
N SER A 15 -9.07 4.16 9.17
CA SER A 15 -9.83 4.54 7.96
C SER A 15 -9.41 3.73 6.72
N GLN A 16 -8.22 3.15 6.71
CA GLN A 16 -7.74 2.23 5.67
C GLN A 16 -8.12 0.77 5.92
N HIS A 17 -8.89 0.47 6.96
CA HIS A 17 -9.18 -0.90 7.43
C HIS A 17 -7.93 -1.71 7.81
N ILE A 18 -6.85 -1.03 8.23
CA ILE A 18 -5.64 -1.70 8.71
C ILE A 18 -5.96 -2.37 10.05
N GLN A 19 -5.65 -3.65 10.14
CA GLN A 19 -5.85 -4.47 11.32
C GLN A 19 -4.57 -4.67 12.12
N MET A 20 -3.40 -4.55 11.47
CA MET A 20 -2.10 -4.81 12.07
C MET A 20 -1.05 -3.83 11.56
N LEU A 21 -0.17 -3.41 12.48
CA LEU A 21 1.04 -2.64 12.19
C LEU A 21 2.27 -3.45 12.59
N ARG A 22 3.31 -3.32 11.80
CA ARG A 22 4.66 -3.80 12.12
C ARG A 22 5.49 -2.63 12.61
N ALA A 23 5.92 -2.67 13.87
CA ALA A 23 6.90 -1.75 14.43
C ALA A 23 8.30 -2.22 14.01
N TRP A 24 8.80 -1.61 12.95
CA TRP A 24 9.96 -2.03 12.16
C TRP A 24 11.27 -2.01 12.92
N GLY A 25 12.08 -3.06 12.75
CA GLY A 25 13.35 -3.26 13.45
C GLY A 25 14.49 -2.28 13.10
N GLY A 26 14.34 -1.49 12.04
CA GLY A 26 15.26 -0.37 11.74
C GLY A 26 15.04 0.87 12.61
N GLY A 27 14.03 0.85 13.50
CA GLY A 27 13.71 1.89 14.47
C GLY A 27 13.86 1.41 15.92
N MET A 28 13.54 2.30 16.84
CA MET A 28 13.42 1.96 18.28
C MET A 28 11.98 1.52 18.58
N PRO A 29 11.76 0.69 19.61
CA PRO A 29 10.40 0.43 20.11
C PRO A 29 9.70 1.76 20.41
N GLU A 30 8.44 1.87 20.00
CA GLU A 30 7.66 3.09 20.12
C GLU A 30 7.40 3.48 21.58
N THR A 31 6.87 4.68 21.80
CA THR A 31 6.51 5.16 23.14
C THR A 31 5.25 4.47 23.65
N ASP A 32 4.97 4.53 24.96
CA ASP A 32 3.78 3.93 25.55
C ASP A 32 2.49 4.47 24.94
N ASP A 33 2.47 5.76 24.57
CA ASP A 33 1.34 6.38 23.85
C ASP A 33 0.92 5.61 22.59
N PHE A 34 1.87 5.07 21.83
CA PHE A 34 1.58 4.30 20.62
C PHE A 34 0.80 3.02 20.96
N TYR A 35 1.30 2.24 21.93
CA TYR A 35 0.66 0.97 22.29
C TYR A 35 -0.69 1.17 22.97
N GLU A 36 -0.82 2.17 23.86
CA GLU A 36 -2.10 2.54 24.47
C GLU A 36 -3.14 2.92 23.42
N LEU A 37 -2.73 3.64 22.38
CA LEU A 37 -3.61 4.02 21.29
C LEU A 37 -3.94 2.82 20.39
N CYS A 38 -2.98 1.91 20.12
CA CYS A 38 -3.26 0.66 19.43
C CYS A 38 -4.26 -0.20 20.19
N ASP A 39 -4.12 -0.31 21.51
CA ASP A 39 -5.10 -0.97 22.39
C ASP A 39 -6.49 -0.32 22.26
N LYS A 40 -6.55 1.01 22.30
CA LYS A 40 -7.80 1.79 22.18
C LYS A 40 -8.49 1.57 20.83
N TYR A 41 -7.73 1.55 19.75
CA TYR A 41 -8.26 1.46 18.39
C TYR A 41 -8.38 0.02 17.86
N GLY A 42 -7.96 -0.98 18.61
CA GLY A 42 -7.99 -2.38 18.21
C GLY A 42 -7.05 -2.71 17.06
N ILE A 43 -5.90 -2.02 16.97
CA ILE A 43 -4.89 -2.25 15.94
C ILE A 43 -3.81 -3.17 16.52
N LEU A 44 -3.62 -4.32 15.92
CA LEU A 44 -2.61 -5.30 16.33
C LEU A 44 -1.20 -4.81 16.00
N VAL A 45 -0.22 -5.21 16.81
CA VAL A 45 1.19 -4.80 16.64
C VAL A 45 2.10 -6.03 16.66
N MET A 46 2.94 -6.14 15.65
CA MET A 46 4.15 -6.95 15.66
C MET A 46 5.32 -6.05 16.02
N GLN A 47 5.99 -6.30 17.15
CA GLN A 47 7.14 -5.52 17.59
C GLN A 47 8.44 -6.22 17.25
N GLU A 48 9.26 -5.62 16.40
CA GLU A 48 10.63 -6.06 16.16
C GLU A 48 11.60 -5.37 17.12
N TRP A 49 12.66 -6.10 17.49
CA TRP A 49 13.78 -5.53 18.22
C TRP A 49 14.63 -4.64 17.30
N PRO A 50 15.36 -3.64 17.82
CA PRO A 50 16.06 -2.65 17.01
C PRO A 50 17.29 -3.25 16.28
N THR A 51 17.03 -4.15 15.37
CA THR A 51 18.02 -4.78 14.49
C THR A 51 17.54 -4.79 13.05
N ALA A 52 18.40 -4.42 12.13
CA ALA A 52 18.14 -4.45 10.70
C ALA A 52 19.46 -4.72 9.95
N TRP A 53 19.36 -5.40 8.79
CA TRP A 53 20.50 -5.64 7.88
C TRP A 53 21.72 -6.21 8.62
N ASN A 54 21.51 -7.20 9.50
CA ASN A 54 22.53 -7.87 10.30
C ASN A 54 23.20 -7.02 11.38
N SER A 55 22.66 -5.86 11.75
CA SER A 55 23.22 -5.01 12.82
C SER A 55 23.32 -5.73 14.18
N HIS A 56 22.54 -6.81 14.40
CA HIS A 56 22.64 -7.67 15.58
C HIS A 56 24.03 -8.31 15.77
N ASN A 57 24.83 -8.38 14.71
CA ASN A 57 26.23 -8.89 14.76
C ASN A 57 27.23 -7.83 15.19
N THR A 58 26.89 -6.55 15.14
CA THR A 58 27.79 -5.43 15.43
C THR A 58 27.36 -4.60 16.62
N GLN A 59 26.10 -4.69 17.04
CA GLN A 59 25.62 -4.02 18.26
C GLN A 59 26.26 -4.65 19.51
N PRO A 60 26.58 -3.84 20.55
CA PRO A 60 27.01 -4.38 21.83
C PRO A 60 25.95 -5.32 22.42
N TYR A 61 26.31 -6.58 22.57
CA TYR A 61 25.39 -7.65 22.99
C TYR A 61 24.64 -7.32 24.29
N THR A 62 25.34 -6.78 25.27
CA THR A 62 24.76 -6.42 26.56
C THR A 62 23.73 -5.29 26.46
N ILE A 63 23.97 -4.31 25.56
CA ILE A 63 23.01 -3.22 25.33
C ILE A 63 21.76 -3.76 24.61
N LEU A 64 21.93 -4.61 23.62
CA LEU A 64 20.81 -5.25 22.94
C LEU A 64 20.00 -6.11 23.94
N GLN A 65 20.69 -6.90 24.77
CA GLN A 65 20.04 -7.71 25.81
C GLN A 65 19.22 -6.85 26.78
N GLU A 66 19.80 -5.77 27.31
CA GLU A 66 19.11 -4.85 28.21
C GLU A 66 17.90 -4.18 27.53
N THR A 67 18.05 -3.82 26.26
CA THR A 67 16.96 -3.23 25.45
C THR A 67 15.79 -4.19 25.33
N VAL A 68 16.05 -5.45 24.98
CA VAL A 68 15.02 -6.49 24.87
C VAL A 68 14.36 -6.73 26.23
N GLU A 69 15.13 -6.91 27.28
CA GLU A 69 14.60 -7.19 28.62
C GLU A 69 13.69 -6.07 29.12
N ARG A 70 14.14 -4.83 29.06
CA ARG A 70 13.40 -3.66 29.55
C ARG A 70 12.11 -3.45 28.75
N ASN A 71 12.20 -3.52 27.42
CA ASN A 71 11.03 -3.28 26.57
C ASN A 71 10.05 -4.44 26.58
N THR A 72 10.48 -5.71 26.70
CA THR A 72 9.54 -6.82 26.92
C THR A 72 8.72 -6.60 28.19
N LYS A 73 9.38 -6.25 29.31
CA LYS A 73 8.69 -5.97 30.58
C LYS A 73 7.74 -4.77 30.47
N ARG A 74 8.10 -3.74 29.72
CA ARG A 74 7.30 -2.54 29.48
C ARG A 74 6.05 -2.85 28.66
N LEU A 75 6.18 -3.65 27.59
CA LEU A 75 5.17 -3.77 26.55
C LEU A 75 4.26 -5.00 26.70
N ARG A 76 4.67 -6.01 27.43
CA ARG A 76 3.95 -7.32 27.51
C ARG A 76 2.50 -7.26 27.99
N ASN A 77 2.06 -6.16 28.61
CA ASN A 77 0.69 -6.00 29.11
C ASN A 77 -0.25 -5.34 28.08
N HIS A 78 0.24 -4.95 26.90
CA HIS A 78 -0.60 -4.38 25.86
C HIS A 78 -1.31 -5.48 25.06
N PRO A 79 -2.66 -5.53 25.04
CA PRO A 79 -3.40 -6.54 24.29
C PRO A 79 -3.26 -6.40 22.77
N SER A 80 -2.93 -5.21 22.24
CA SER A 80 -2.64 -4.98 20.83
C SER A 80 -1.36 -5.69 20.37
N LEU A 81 -0.38 -5.87 21.25
CA LEU A 81 0.86 -6.53 20.91
C LEU A 81 0.64 -8.04 20.80
N ILE A 82 0.87 -8.61 19.61
CA ILE A 82 0.57 -10.03 19.32
C ILE A 82 1.80 -10.89 19.04
N MET A 83 2.93 -10.26 18.70
CA MET A 83 4.13 -10.99 18.27
C MET A 83 5.40 -10.17 18.55
N TRP A 84 6.45 -10.86 18.97
CA TRP A 84 7.81 -10.33 19.02
C TRP A 84 8.60 -10.73 17.79
N GLY A 85 9.40 -9.83 17.23
CA GLY A 85 10.27 -10.09 16.08
C GLY A 85 11.74 -9.79 16.37
N ALA A 86 12.65 -10.56 15.81
CA ALA A 86 14.08 -10.30 15.98
C ALA A 86 14.53 -9.03 15.25
N GLY A 87 14.01 -8.79 14.03
CA GLY A 87 14.37 -7.60 13.27
C GLY A 87 14.19 -7.75 11.77
N ASN A 88 14.63 -6.73 11.04
CA ASN A 88 14.39 -6.56 9.61
C ASN A 88 15.54 -7.08 8.74
N GLU A 89 15.21 -7.89 7.74
CA GLU A 89 16.11 -8.31 6.64
C GLU A 89 17.45 -8.88 7.14
N LEU A 90 17.34 -9.85 8.03
CA LEU A 90 18.50 -10.57 8.58
C LEU A 90 18.88 -11.69 7.61
N ASP A 91 20.11 -11.69 7.07
CA ASP A 91 20.57 -12.73 6.13
C ASP A 91 20.47 -14.14 6.72
N LYS A 92 20.75 -14.24 8.02
CA LYS A 92 20.63 -15.49 8.77
C LYS A 92 19.92 -15.20 10.10
N PRO A 93 18.63 -15.54 10.23
CA PRO A 93 17.87 -15.30 11.45
C PRO A 93 18.21 -16.33 12.55
N PHE A 94 19.49 -16.62 12.73
CA PHE A 94 20.06 -17.56 13.68
C PHE A 94 21.32 -16.99 14.30
N GLY A 95 21.65 -17.44 15.49
CA GLY A 95 22.86 -17.06 16.19
C GLY A 95 22.59 -16.51 17.59
N PRO A 96 23.65 -16.27 18.38
CA PRO A 96 23.53 -15.97 19.82
C PRO A 96 22.64 -14.76 20.13
N ALA A 97 22.72 -13.70 19.33
CA ALA A 97 21.91 -12.51 19.55
C ALA A 97 20.42 -12.77 19.27
N ILE A 98 20.10 -13.47 18.17
CA ILE A 98 18.72 -13.86 17.83
C ILE A 98 18.14 -14.79 18.86
N ASP A 99 18.93 -15.79 19.30
CA ASP A 99 18.50 -16.76 20.31
C ASP A 99 18.28 -16.09 21.67
N MET A 100 19.13 -15.12 22.05
CA MET A 100 18.95 -14.31 23.25
C MET A 100 17.65 -13.48 23.16
N MET A 101 17.40 -12.77 22.04
CA MET A 101 16.18 -11.99 21.85
C MET A 101 14.93 -12.88 21.98
N GLY A 102 14.93 -14.05 21.32
CA GLY A 102 13.82 -14.99 21.41
C GLY A 102 13.60 -15.54 22.80
N ARG A 103 14.66 -16.00 23.45
CA ARG A 103 14.61 -16.52 24.81
C ARG A 103 14.06 -15.50 25.80
N LEU A 104 14.61 -14.28 25.82
CA LEU A 104 14.13 -13.22 26.73
C LEU A 104 12.69 -12.81 26.46
N SER A 105 12.30 -12.66 25.19
CA SER A 105 10.92 -12.34 24.84
C SER A 105 9.94 -13.40 25.37
N ILE A 106 10.28 -14.67 25.20
CA ILE A 106 9.43 -15.79 25.65
C ILE A 106 9.44 -15.92 27.19
N GLU A 107 10.60 -15.87 27.83
CA GLU A 107 10.74 -16.02 29.28
C GLU A 107 10.05 -14.88 30.07
N LEU A 108 10.12 -13.66 29.54
CA LEU A 108 9.60 -12.46 30.24
C LEU A 108 8.12 -12.17 29.95
N ASP A 109 7.60 -12.61 28.81
CA ASP A 109 6.20 -12.46 28.42
C ASP A 109 5.42 -13.77 28.61
N GLY A 110 5.87 -14.86 27.97
CA GLY A 110 5.26 -16.21 28.08
C GLY A 110 3.96 -16.39 27.29
N THR A 111 3.43 -15.36 26.62
CA THR A 111 2.11 -15.41 25.97
C THR A 111 2.15 -15.23 24.45
N ARG A 112 3.20 -14.60 23.92
CA ARG A 112 3.34 -14.25 22.50
C ARG A 112 4.45 -15.04 21.82
N PRO A 113 4.24 -15.42 20.54
CA PRO A 113 5.30 -16.05 19.75
C PRO A 113 6.43 -15.08 19.45
N PHE A 114 7.59 -15.63 19.15
CA PHE A 114 8.75 -14.92 18.67
C PHE A 114 9.06 -15.29 17.22
N HIS A 115 9.04 -14.30 16.33
CA HIS A 115 9.42 -14.43 14.93
C HIS A 115 10.91 -14.10 14.76
N ARG A 116 11.66 -14.97 14.12
CA ARG A 116 13.11 -14.89 14.09
C ARG A 116 13.67 -13.82 13.17
N GLY A 117 12.86 -13.22 12.32
CA GLY A 117 13.23 -12.11 11.41
C GLY A 117 12.29 -11.98 10.22
N GLU A 118 12.07 -10.77 9.77
CA GLU A 118 11.45 -10.45 8.49
C GLU A 118 12.54 -10.25 7.42
N ALA A 119 12.53 -10.91 6.26
CA ALA A 119 11.56 -11.89 5.79
C ALA A 119 12.05 -13.31 6.03
N TRP A 120 11.34 -14.10 6.86
CA TRP A 120 11.69 -15.48 7.17
C TRP A 120 10.43 -16.29 7.52
N GLY A 121 10.53 -17.61 7.50
CA GLY A 121 9.46 -18.49 8.01
C GLY A 121 8.15 -18.42 7.22
N GLY A 122 8.19 -18.14 5.92
CA GLY A 122 7.02 -18.01 5.07
C GLY A 122 6.61 -16.55 4.80
N SER A 123 7.26 -15.59 5.44
CA SER A 123 7.11 -14.17 5.09
C SER A 123 8.01 -13.80 3.91
N LEU A 124 7.50 -12.90 3.05
CA LEU A 124 8.17 -12.41 1.85
C LEU A 124 8.31 -10.88 1.91
N HIS A 125 9.53 -10.39 1.67
CA HIS A 125 9.77 -9.01 1.22
C HIS A 125 9.94 -9.00 -0.29
N ASN A 126 9.19 -8.16 -1.00
CA ASN A 126 9.29 -8.07 -2.46
C ASN A 126 9.34 -6.62 -2.93
N TYR A 127 10.51 -6.23 -3.42
CA TYR A 127 10.77 -4.94 -4.04
C TYR A 127 11.28 -5.05 -5.48
N ASN A 128 10.99 -6.16 -6.17
CA ASN A 128 11.43 -6.35 -7.57
C ASN A 128 10.91 -5.24 -8.48
N CYS A 129 9.73 -4.68 -8.16
CA CYS A 129 9.20 -3.51 -8.86
C CYS A 129 9.99 -2.23 -8.59
N TRP A 130 10.78 -2.17 -7.51
CA TRP A 130 11.53 -0.97 -7.13
C TRP A 130 13.04 -1.10 -7.35
N TRP A 131 13.66 -2.17 -6.86
CA TRP A 131 15.10 -2.37 -6.96
C TRP A 131 15.54 -3.06 -8.25
N ASP A 132 14.66 -3.89 -8.83
CA ASP A 132 14.89 -4.59 -10.09
C ASP A 132 14.13 -3.93 -11.25
N ASP A 133 14.09 -4.58 -12.41
CA ASP A 133 13.42 -4.09 -13.61
C ASP A 133 12.01 -4.69 -13.80
N ALA A 134 11.45 -5.23 -12.73
CA ALA A 134 10.10 -5.77 -12.78
C ALA A 134 9.04 -4.67 -12.94
N HIS A 135 8.00 -4.97 -13.69
CA HIS A 135 6.87 -4.07 -13.91
C HIS A 135 6.02 -3.93 -12.63
N LEU A 136 5.21 -2.86 -12.53
CA LEU A 136 4.29 -2.60 -11.40
C LEU A 136 3.29 -3.75 -11.12
N ASN A 137 2.99 -4.58 -12.10
CA ASN A 137 2.12 -5.76 -11.99
C ASN A 137 2.87 -7.06 -11.64
N HIS A 138 4.18 -7.02 -11.41
CA HIS A 138 5.01 -8.21 -11.20
C HIS A 138 4.48 -9.13 -10.10
N ASN A 139 3.98 -8.55 -9.01
CA ASN A 139 3.52 -9.30 -7.85
C ASN A 139 2.28 -10.17 -8.10
N LEU A 140 1.60 -10.03 -9.23
CA LEU A 140 0.56 -10.98 -9.65
C LEU A 140 1.06 -12.41 -9.82
N ASN A 141 2.33 -12.58 -10.16
CA ASN A 141 2.97 -13.88 -10.38
C ASN A 141 3.57 -14.47 -9.11
N MET A 142 3.48 -13.74 -7.99
CA MET A 142 4.07 -14.15 -6.70
C MET A 142 3.03 -14.76 -5.79
N THR A 143 3.49 -15.69 -4.94
CA THR A 143 2.70 -16.26 -3.85
C THR A 143 3.56 -16.37 -2.60
N ALA A 144 3.01 -16.05 -1.44
CA ALA A 144 3.64 -16.24 -0.16
C ALA A 144 2.57 -16.44 0.92
N PRO A 145 2.84 -17.20 1.98
CA PRO A 145 1.93 -17.32 3.12
C PRO A 145 1.66 -15.98 3.81
N PHE A 146 2.65 -15.09 3.83
CA PHE A 146 2.55 -13.73 4.37
C PHE A 146 3.42 -12.77 3.56
N TRP A 147 2.90 -11.59 3.26
CA TRP A 147 3.65 -10.54 2.58
C TRP A 147 4.12 -9.52 3.62
N GLY A 148 5.31 -9.73 4.17
CA GLY A 148 5.86 -8.95 5.28
C GLY A 148 6.26 -7.54 4.89
N GLU A 149 6.68 -7.31 3.63
CA GLU A 149 7.03 -5.98 3.17
C GLU A 149 7.02 -5.87 1.64
N PHE A 150 6.46 -4.78 1.12
CA PHE A 150 6.52 -4.37 -0.29
C PHE A 150 6.10 -2.90 -0.40
N GLY A 151 6.49 -2.23 -1.49
CA GLY A 151 6.10 -0.84 -1.69
C GLY A 151 6.70 -0.21 -2.94
N ILE A 152 6.17 0.96 -3.29
CA ILE A 152 6.64 1.83 -4.35
C ILE A 152 6.80 3.23 -3.77
N ALA A 153 7.93 3.88 -3.99
CA ALA A 153 8.15 5.25 -3.52
C ALA A 153 7.47 6.27 -4.42
N SER A 154 7.03 7.37 -3.81
CA SER A 154 6.47 8.52 -4.52
C SER A 154 6.79 9.82 -3.81
N LEU A 155 6.67 10.95 -4.51
CA LEU A 155 6.74 12.26 -3.88
C LEU A 155 5.49 12.53 -3.05
N PRO A 156 5.60 13.31 -1.97
CA PRO A 156 4.45 13.80 -1.22
C PRO A 156 3.69 14.89 -2.00
N HIS A 157 2.68 15.49 -1.37
CA HIS A 157 1.92 16.59 -1.95
C HIS A 157 2.81 17.78 -2.34
N ILE A 158 2.44 18.53 -3.37
CA ILE A 158 3.25 19.63 -3.90
C ILE A 158 3.59 20.69 -2.84
N GLU A 159 2.64 21.02 -1.97
CA GLU A 159 2.87 21.97 -0.86
C GLU A 159 3.88 21.46 0.17
N THR A 160 3.96 20.14 0.35
CA THR A 160 4.97 19.50 1.19
C THR A 160 6.34 19.59 0.52
N VAL A 161 6.42 19.29 -0.78
CA VAL A 161 7.69 19.34 -1.52
C VAL A 161 8.26 20.76 -1.49
N ARG A 162 7.44 21.77 -1.70
CA ARG A 162 7.84 23.20 -1.67
C ARG A 162 8.36 23.68 -0.31
N ARG A 163 8.14 22.95 0.78
CA ARG A 163 8.72 23.27 2.10
C ARG A 163 10.21 22.98 2.20
N TYR A 164 10.73 22.09 1.36
CA TYR A 164 12.11 21.67 1.40
C TYR A 164 12.86 21.74 0.05
N LEU A 165 12.13 21.98 -1.03
CA LEU A 165 12.66 22.04 -2.39
C LEU A 165 12.23 23.32 -3.09
N ASP A 166 13.20 24.07 -3.63
CA ASP A 166 12.96 25.20 -4.52
C ASP A 166 12.91 24.69 -5.97
N GLU A 167 11.68 24.53 -6.49
CA GLU A 167 11.47 23.95 -7.82
C GLU A 167 12.12 24.71 -8.97
N GLU A 168 12.35 26.03 -8.81
CA GLU A 168 13.00 26.87 -9.82
C GLU A 168 14.51 26.61 -9.94
N LYS A 169 15.11 26.05 -8.89
CA LYS A 169 16.54 25.69 -8.85
C LYS A 169 16.81 24.25 -9.25
N GLU A 170 15.75 23.46 -9.49
CA GLU A 170 15.85 22.05 -9.85
C GLU A 170 15.63 21.84 -11.35
N VAL A 171 16.22 20.77 -11.87
CA VAL A 171 16.05 20.34 -13.26
C VAL A 171 15.04 19.20 -13.32
N TRP A 172 14.11 19.26 -14.27
CA TRP A 172 13.08 18.24 -14.47
C TRP A 172 13.27 17.48 -15.79
N PRO A 173 13.28 16.13 -15.79
CA PRO A 173 13.19 15.26 -14.60
C PRO A 173 14.40 15.43 -13.69
N PRO A 174 14.25 15.11 -12.38
CA PRO A 174 15.29 15.36 -11.41
C PRO A 174 16.56 14.57 -11.74
N GLN A 175 17.69 15.22 -11.52
CA GLN A 175 19.02 14.65 -11.68
C GLN A 175 19.72 14.50 -10.34
N ARG A 176 20.94 13.96 -10.34
CA ARG A 176 21.82 13.90 -9.15
C ARG A 176 22.22 15.29 -8.66
N SER A 177 21.27 16.11 -8.29
CA SER A 177 21.51 17.45 -7.79
C SER A 177 21.22 17.54 -6.29
N GLY A 178 21.87 18.50 -5.66
CA GLY A 178 22.00 18.64 -4.21
C GLY A 178 20.72 18.45 -3.42
N ASN A 179 19.72 19.32 -3.58
CA ASN A 179 18.56 19.31 -2.70
C ASN A 179 17.60 18.14 -2.96
N PHE A 180 17.32 17.81 -4.23
CA PHE A 180 16.46 16.67 -4.53
C PHE A 180 17.08 15.37 -4.04
N THR A 181 18.38 15.18 -4.29
CA THR A 181 19.13 14.00 -3.82
C THR A 181 19.12 13.88 -2.30
N HIS A 182 19.27 15.02 -1.57
CA HIS A 182 19.23 15.03 -0.11
C HIS A 182 17.89 14.56 0.47
N HIS A 183 16.79 14.82 -0.26
CA HIS A 183 15.43 14.42 0.13
C HIS A 183 14.93 13.14 -0.53
N THR A 184 15.82 12.38 -1.15
CA THR A 184 15.48 11.08 -1.75
C THR A 184 16.27 9.98 -1.05
N PRO A 185 15.63 8.87 -0.64
CA PRO A 185 16.33 7.76 -0.01
C PRO A 185 17.27 7.12 -1.03
N ILE A 186 18.56 7.35 -0.89
CA ILE A 186 19.60 6.82 -1.76
C ILE A 186 20.46 5.84 -0.95
N PHE A 187 20.43 4.58 -1.37
CA PHE A 187 21.23 3.52 -0.77
C PHE A 187 22.54 3.26 -1.55
N GLY A 188 23.20 4.36 -1.94
CA GLY A 188 24.52 4.29 -2.60
C GLY A 188 24.50 4.11 -4.13
N THR A 189 23.33 3.87 -4.72
CA THR A 189 23.11 3.87 -6.17
C THR A 189 22.20 5.03 -6.55
N MET A 190 22.04 5.37 -7.81
CA MET A 190 21.08 6.41 -8.23
C MET A 190 19.83 5.80 -8.84
N ARG A 191 19.68 4.53 -8.65
CA ARG A 191 18.60 3.77 -9.23
C ARG A 191 17.23 4.27 -8.75
N GLU A 192 17.17 4.85 -7.55
CA GLU A 192 15.96 5.41 -6.97
C GLU A 192 15.41 6.59 -7.76
N ILE A 193 16.26 7.53 -8.17
CA ILE A 193 15.83 8.67 -9.00
C ILE A 193 15.47 8.20 -10.41
N GLU A 194 16.23 7.25 -10.95
CA GLU A 194 15.92 6.64 -12.24
C GLU A 194 14.58 5.91 -12.22
N LYS A 195 14.29 5.14 -11.15
CA LYS A 195 13.01 4.46 -10.97
C LYS A 195 11.84 5.43 -10.81
N LEU A 196 11.99 6.47 -9.99
CA LEU A 196 10.99 7.53 -9.87
C LEU A 196 10.71 8.17 -11.24
N THR A 197 11.78 8.47 -12.00
CA THR A 197 11.68 9.08 -13.34
C THR A 197 11.01 8.13 -14.33
N GLN A 198 11.34 6.86 -14.30
CA GLN A 198 10.74 5.82 -15.13
C GLN A 198 9.24 5.72 -14.84
N TYR A 199 8.88 5.51 -13.56
CA TYR A 199 7.50 5.27 -13.16
C TYR A 199 6.62 6.51 -13.30
N SER A 200 7.13 7.69 -12.95
CA SER A 200 6.41 8.94 -13.22
C SER A 200 6.10 9.09 -14.72
N GLY A 201 7.08 8.74 -15.57
CA GLY A 201 6.96 8.83 -17.02
C GLY A 201 5.97 7.85 -17.65
N TYR A 202 5.53 6.80 -16.96
CA TYR A 202 4.46 5.93 -17.44
C TYR A 202 3.10 6.66 -17.46
N PHE A 203 2.89 7.56 -16.52
CA PHE A 203 1.60 8.23 -16.30
C PHE A 203 1.58 9.66 -16.81
N MET A 204 2.68 10.39 -16.66
CA MET A 204 2.74 11.83 -16.88
C MET A 204 4.00 12.25 -17.65
N PRO A 205 3.94 13.39 -18.39
CA PRO A 205 5.16 14.07 -18.82
C PRO A 205 6.06 14.38 -17.62
N LYS A 206 7.38 14.39 -17.83
CA LYS A 206 8.38 14.56 -16.75
C LYS A 206 8.98 15.97 -16.70
N ASP A 207 8.27 16.96 -17.19
CA ASP A 207 8.74 18.30 -17.51
C ASP A 207 8.51 19.32 -16.40
N SER A 208 7.80 18.96 -15.36
CA SER A 208 7.49 19.84 -14.23
C SER A 208 7.35 19.07 -12.92
N LEU A 209 7.54 19.77 -11.80
CA LEU A 209 7.33 19.20 -10.46
C LEU A 209 5.92 18.61 -10.30
N ALA A 210 4.90 19.35 -10.73
CA ALA A 210 3.50 18.90 -10.57
C ALA A 210 3.22 17.60 -11.34
N SER A 211 3.65 17.50 -12.60
CA SER A 211 3.53 16.30 -13.42
C SER A 211 4.33 15.14 -12.82
N PHE A 212 5.54 15.42 -12.34
CA PHE A 212 6.40 14.40 -11.75
C PHE A 212 5.82 13.84 -10.44
N ILE A 213 5.27 14.70 -9.58
CA ILE A 213 4.55 14.29 -8.36
C ILE A 213 3.38 13.37 -8.71
N LEU A 214 2.48 13.85 -9.58
CA LEU A 214 1.28 13.09 -9.95
C LEU A 214 1.65 11.72 -10.56
N GLY A 215 2.60 11.69 -11.48
CA GLY A 215 3.06 10.44 -12.10
C GLY A 215 3.63 9.45 -11.10
N SER A 216 4.47 9.91 -10.15
CA SER A 216 5.04 9.05 -9.11
C SER A 216 3.97 8.52 -8.14
N GLN A 217 2.99 9.36 -7.79
CA GLN A 217 1.88 8.95 -6.92
C GLN A 217 0.95 7.93 -7.58
N LEU A 218 0.69 8.08 -8.88
CA LEU A 218 -0.09 7.10 -9.64
C LEU A 218 0.64 5.75 -9.75
N ALA A 219 1.96 5.76 -9.91
CA ALA A 219 2.76 4.54 -9.88
C ALA A 219 2.68 3.83 -8.52
N GLN A 220 2.76 4.60 -7.42
CA GLN A 220 2.59 4.05 -6.07
C GLN A 220 1.21 3.43 -5.89
N VAL A 221 0.15 4.11 -6.35
CA VAL A 221 -1.23 3.59 -6.32
C VAL A 221 -1.31 2.24 -7.02
N VAL A 222 -0.82 2.14 -8.26
CA VAL A 222 -0.91 0.90 -9.04
C VAL A 222 -0.14 -0.23 -8.40
N GLY A 223 1.13 -0.02 -8.06
CA GLY A 223 1.98 -1.09 -7.51
C GLY A 223 1.52 -1.59 -6.15
N VAL A 224 1.14 -0.70 -5.24
CA VAL A 224 0.67 -1.08 -3.89
C VAL A 224 -0.66 -1.81 -3.96
N ARG A 225 -1.64 -1.26 -4.69
CA ARG A 225 -2.97 -1.85 -4.76
C ARG A 225 -2.95 -3.23 -5.41
N HIS A 226 -2.24 -3.43 -6.52
CA HIS A 226 -2.16 -4.74 -7.18
C HIS A 226 -1.61 -5.82 -6.27
N THR A 227 -0.62 -5.48 -5.46
CA THR A 227 -0.04 -6.41 -4.49
C THR A 227 -1.05 -6.77 -3.39
N LEU A 228 -1.73 -5.77 -2.80
CA LEU A 228 -2.74 -6.01 -1.76
C LEU A 228 -3.91 -6.84 -2.27
N GLU A 229 -4.46 -6.50 -3.43
CA GLU A 229 -5.58 -7.22 -4.02
C GLU A 229 -5.17 -8.65 -4.40
N ARG A 230 -3.97 -8.84 -4.95
CA ARG A 230 -3.42 -10.17 -5.22
C ARG A 230 -3.29 -10.99 -3.95
N ALA A 231 -2.69 -10.44 -2.90
CA ALA A 231 -2.54 -11.14 -1.62
C ALA A 231 -3.89 -11.63 -1.08
N ARG A 232 -4.93 -10.78 -1.12
CA ARG A 232 -6.27 -11.15 -0.67
C ARG A 232 -6.92 -12.25 -1.52
N THR A 233 -6.73 -12.24 -2.85
CA THR A 233 -7.28 -13.29 -3.72
C THR A 233 -6.62 -14.66 -3.53
N LEU A 234 -5.53 -14.72 -2.79
CA LEU A 234 -4.82 -15.97 -2.47
C LEU A 234 -5.27 -16.64 -1.17
N TRP A 235 -6.20 -16.04 -0.42
CA TRP A 235 -6.75 -16.67 0.78
C TRP A 235 -7.29 -18.07 0.47
N PRO A 236 -7.08 -19.11 1.31
CA PRO A 236 -6.39 -19.06 2.63
C PRO A 236 -4.88 -19.29 2.58
N HIS A 237 -4.26 -19.37 1.40
CA HIS A 237 -2.81 -19.56 1.28
C HIS A 237 -2.03 -18.35 1.80
N THR A 238 -2.46 -17.15 1.43
CA THR A 238 -1.91 -15.89 1.96
C THR A 238 -2.80 -15.37 3.08
N THR A 239 -2.22 -15.14 4.26
CA THR A 239 -2.94 -14.80 5.48
C THR A 239 -2.82 -13.32 5.86
N GLY A 240 -1.92 -12.58 5.23
CA GLY A 240 -1.74 -11.15 5.48
C GLY A 240 -0.77 -10.47 4.53
N ALA A 241 -0.84 -9.14 4.51
CA ALA A 241 0.03 -8.30 3.70
C ALA A 241 0.27 -6.96 4.40
N LEU A 242 1.53 -6.58 4.56
CA LEU A 242 1.99 -5.33 5.14
C LEU A 242 2.68 -4.49 4.08
N TYR A 243 2.10 -3.37 3.70
CA TYR A 243 2.80 -2.46 2.80
C TYR A 243 3.82 -1.60 3.55
N TYR A 244 4.96 -1.39 2.99
CA TYR A 244 5.97 -0.46 3.47
C TYR A 244 5.82 0.86 2.70
N LYS A 245 5.46 1.96 3.35
CA LYS A 245 5.27 2.12 4.81
C LYS A 245 4.10 3.07 5.12
N MET A 246 3.67 3.08 6.38
CA MET A 246 2.57 3.94 6.81
C MET A 246 2.93 5.42 6.70
N ASN A 247 4.03 5.86 7.32
CA ASN A 247 4.37 7.29 7.45
C ASN A 247 5.87 7.56 7.32
N ASP A 248 6.20 8.84 7.16
CA ASP A 248 7.57 9.33 7.13
C ASP A 248 8.05 9.84 8.48
N ASN A 249 9.37 9.65 8.72
CA ASN A 249 10.12 10.26 9.81
C ASN A 249 11.05 11.40 9.33
N TYR A 250 11.09 11.66 8.02
CA TYR A 250 11.91 12.67 7.38
C TYR A 250 11.14 13.27 6.17
N PRO A 251 11.20 14.60 5.92
CA PRO A 251 10.52 15.20 4.78
C PRO A 251 11.26 14.87 3.47
N GLY A 252 10.61 14.11 2.60
CA GLY A 252 11.24 13.69 1.35
C GLY A 252 10.40 12.71 0.54
N VAL A 253 11.05 12.12 -0.46
CA VAL A 253 10.50 11.04 -1.27
C VAL A 253 10.57 9.74 -0.51
N SER A 254 9.51 8.98 -0.44
CA SER A 254 9.52 7.67 0.18
C SER A 254 8.32 6.80 -0.20
N TRP A 255 8.33 5.56 0.30
CA TRP A 255 7.24 4.58 0.17
C TRP A 255 6.02 4.88 1.03
N SER A 256 6.05 5.97 1.82
CA SER A 256 5.00 6.29 2.79
C SER A 256 3.64 6.53 2.14
N CYS A 257 2.59 6.18 2.89
CA CYS A 257 1.21 6.54 2.59
C CYS A 257 0.86 7.94 3.14
N VAL A 258 1.47 8.30 4.27
CA VAL A 258 1.32 9.61 4.93
C VAL A 258 2.68 10.28 4.98
N ASP A 259 2.78 11.52 4.53
CA ASP A 259 4.05 12.24 4.53
C ASP A 259 4.51 12.69 5.94
N TYR A 260 5.69 13.26 6.01
CA TYR A 260 6.28 13.73 7.27
C TYR A 260 5.39 14.71 8.04
N TYR A 261 4.62 15.55 7.34
CA TYR A 261 3.74 16.56 7.93
C TYR A 261 2.34 16.02 8.27
N GLY A 262 2.08 14.73 8.00
CA GLY A 262 0.81 14.09 8.28
C GLY A 262 -0.21 14.22 7.16
N ILE A 263 0.21 14.60 5.94
CA ILE A 263 -0.66 14.72 4.77
C ILE A 263 -0.69 13.39 4.04
N ILE A 264 -1.90 12.90 3.76
CA ILE A 264 -2.11 11.64 3.03
C ILE A 264 -1.75 11.80 1.55
N LYS A 265 -1.14 10.75 0.98
CA LYS A 265 -0.94 10.62 -0.47
C LYS A 265 -2.13 9.89 -1.12
N PRO A 266 -2.36 10.00 -2.44
CA PRO A 266 -3.46 9.32 -3.13
C PRO A 266 -3.54 7.82 -2.87
N VAL A 267 -2.42 7.13 -2.65
CA VAL A 267 -2.38 5.70 -2.32
C VAL A 267 -3.23 5.34 -1.09
N HIS A 268 -3.43 6.26 -0.16
CA HIS A 268 -4.32 6.09 0.99
C HIS A 268 -5.72 5.60 0.59
N TYR A 269 -6.35 6.25 -0.38
CA TYR A 269 -7.71 5.92 -0.81
C TYR A 269 -7.79 4.56 -1.51
N PHE A 270 -6.72 4.15 -2.18
CA PHE A 270 -6.66 2.85 -2.85
C PHE A 270 -6.34 1.71 -1.89
N VAL A 271 -5.50 1.95 -0.88
CA VAL A 271 -5.30 1.01 0.24
C VAL A 271 -6.62 0.80 0.99
N GLN A 272 -7.36 1.87 1.29
CA GLN A 272 -8.68 1.79 1.91
C GLN A 272 -9.63 0.88 1.10
N LYS A 273 -9.66 1.03 -0.22
CA LYS A 273 -10.47 0.16 -1.10
C LYS A 273 -9.97 -1.27 -1.15
N SER A 274 -8.64 -1.45 -1.23
CA SER A 274 -8.03 -2.78 -1.27
C SER A 274 -8.22 -3.57 0.02
N PHE A 275 -8.30 -2.89 1.17
CA PHE A 275 -8.55 -3.51 2.49
C PHE A 275 -10.02 -3.48 2.93
N ALA A 276 -10.93 -2.92 2.12
CA ALA A 276 -12.35 -2.93 2.47
C ALA A 276 -12.84 -4.36 2.73
N PRO A 277 -13.60 -4.62 3.82
CA PRO A 277 -14.08 -5.96 4.16
C PRO A 277 -14.88 -6.61 3.05
N LEU A 278 -15.71 -5.82 2.34
CA LEU A 278 -16.37 -6.22 1.12
C LEU A 278 -15.75 -5.48 -0.07
N ALA A 279 -15.29 -6.21 -1.08
CA ALA A 279 -14.69 -5.63 -2.28
C ALA A 279 -14.92 -6.47 -3.53
N ALA A 280 -15.03 -5.80 -4.68
CA ALA A 280 -14.89 -6.43 -5.99
C ALA A 280 -13.54 -6.00 -6.58
N VAL A 281 -12.73 -6.97 -7.01
CA VAL A 281 -11.38 -6.71 -7.52
C VAL A 281 -11.16 -7.39 -8.87
N MET A 282 -10.31 -6.78 -9.68
CA MET A 282 -9.89 -7.30 -10.98
C MET A 282 -8.36 -7.32 -11.03
N LEU A 283 -7.79 -8.42 -11.48
CA LEU A 283 -6.34 -8.56 -11.56
C LEU A 283 -5.87 -8.34 -13.00
N PHE A 284 -4.77 -7.59 -13.13
CA PHE A 284 -4.16 -7.23 -14.41
C PHE A 284 -2.73 -7.74 -14.44
N ASP A 285 -2.42 -8.71 -15.32
CA ASP A 285 -1.08 -9.24 -15.49
C ASP A 285 -0.12 -8.24 -16.17
N ARG A 286 -0.67 -7.18 -16.76
CA ARG A 286 0.03 -6.09 -17.40
C ARG A 286 -0.81 -4.80 -17.37
N SER A 287 -0.13 -3.66 -17.46
CA SER A 287 -0.79 -2.35 -17.51
C SER A 287 -1.19 -1.94 -18.94
N ASN A 288 -0.40 -2.35 -19.93
CA ASN A 288 -0.65 -2.05 -21.33
C ASN A 288 -1.45 -3.18 -22.00
N LEU A 289 -2.75 -2.94 -22.19
CA LEU A 289 -3.68 -3.85 -22.88
C LEU A 289 -3.88 -3.45 -24.35
N ALA A 290 -3.27 -2.35 -24.79
CA ALA A 290 -3.57 -1.72 -26.09
C ALA A 290 -3.45 -2.70 -27.26
N SER A 291 -4.52 -2.81 -28.04
CA SER A 291 -4.63 -3.68 -29.22
C SER A 291 -4.34 -5.16 -28.95
N GLN A 292 -4.60 -5.64 -27.73
CA GLN A 292 -4.45 -7.04 -27.34
C GLN A 292 -5.79 -7.70 -27.06
N GLU A 293 -5.83 -9.01 -27.20
CA GLU A 293 -6.91 -9.83 -26.64
C GLU A 293 -6.53 -10.18 -25.21
N VAL A 294 -7.42 -9.92 -24.27
CA VAL A 294 -7.15 -10.13 -22.85
C VAL A 294 -8.30 -10.81 -22.13
N SER A 295 -7.98 -11.62 -21.14
CA SER A 295 -8.91 -12.23 -20.20
C SER A 295 -8.57 -11.76 -18.80
N LEU A 296 -9.47 -11.03 -18.16
CA LEU A 296 -9.26 -10.35 -16.90
C LEU A 296 -10.14 -11.00 -15.81
N PRO A 297 -9.53 -11.68 -14.82
CA PRO A 297 -10.30 -12.34 -13.77
C PRO A 297 -10.89 -11.33 -12.79
N VAL A 298 -12.15 -11.57 -12.42
CA VAL A 298 -12.90 -10.77 -11.44
C VAL A 298 -13.18 -11.61 -10.21
N TYR A 299 -12.92 -11.03 -9.04
CA TYR A 299 -13.14 -11.67 -7.74
C TYR A 299 -14.06 -10.82 -6.87
N LEU A 300 -14.84 -11.49 -6.05
CA LEU A 300 -15.52 -10.94 -4.89
C LEU A 300 -14.72 -11.34 -3.64
N LEU A 301 -14.50 -10.38 -2.75
CA LEU A 301 -13.87 -10.54 -1.45
C LEU A 301 -14.90 -10.12 -0.40
N ASP A 302 -15.24 -10.98 0.55
CA ASP A 302 -16.20 -10.69 1.63
C ASP A 302 -15.69 -11.28 2.96
N ASP A 303 -14.77 -10.57 3.61
CA ASP A 303 -14.10 -11.02 4.83
C ASP A 303 -15.06 -11.15 6.02
N CYS A 304 -16.15 -10.39 6.01
CA CYS A 304 -17.10 -10.29 7.12
C CYS A 304 -18.46 -10.90 6.81
N GLN A 305 -18.61 -11.63 5.70
CA GLN A 305 -19.90 -12.19 5.26
C GLN A 305 -20.99 -11.13 5.14
N THR A 306 -20.62 -9.94 4.63
CA THR A 306 -21.49 -8.76 4.51
C THR A 306 -22.71 -9.01 3.62
N LEU A 307 -22.55 -9.90 2.63
CA LEU A 307 -23.63 -10.26 1.71
C LEU A 307 -24.59 -11.31 2.29
N GLU A 308 -24.19 -12.00 3.35
CA GLU A 308 -25.03 -12.93 4.10
C GLU A 308 -25.82 -13.91 3.19
N LYS A 309 -26.31 -14.62 2.80
CA LYS A 309 -27.08 -15.45 1.85
C LYS A 309 -28.05 -14.66 0.95
N GLU A 310 -27.80 -13.35 0.80
CA GLU A 310 -28.62 -12.47 -0.03
C GLU A 310 -28.13 -12.38 -1.47
N PRO A 311 -29.03 -12.12 -2.43
CA PRO A 311 -28.67 -11.89 -3.83
C PRO A 311 -27.81 -10.61 -3.98
N TYR A 312 -26.78 -10.70 -4.83
CA TYR A 312 -25.98 -9.57 -5.22
C TYR A 312 -25.67 -9.58 -6.71
N GLN A 313 -25.24 -8.44 -7.21
CA GLN A 313 -24.66 -8.28 -8.54
C GLN A 313 -23.30 -7.60 -8.43
N VAL A 314 -22.33 -8.05 -9.24
CA VAL A 314 -21.10 -7.29 -9.50
C VAL A 314 -21.16 -6.83 -10.95
N LYS A 315 -21.35 -5.53 -11.13
CA LYS A 315 -21.36 -4.89 -12.45
C LYS A 315 -19.99 -4.32 -12.75
N VAL A 316 -19.44 -4.66 -13.91
CA VAL A 316 -18.20 -4.09 -14.44
C VAL A 316 -18.52 -3.27 -15.67
N SER A 317 -18.26 -1.98 -15.62
CA SER A 317 -18.41 -1.05 -16.74
C SER A 317 -17.02 -0.60 -17.21
N ILE A 318 -16.77 -0.66 -18.51
CA ILE A 318 -15.48 -0.35 -19.12
C ILE A 318 -15.69 0.82 -20.07
N TYR A 319 -14.82 1.85 -19.91
CA TYR A 319 -14.89 3.09 -20.67
C TYR A 319 -13.56 3.35 -21.38
N ASN A 320 -13.62 4.04 -22.51
CA ASN A 320 -12.44 4.58 -23.20
C ASN A 320 -12.01 5.94 -22.60
N ALA A 321 -10.99 6.56 -23.20
CA ALA A 321 -10.47 7.86 -22.76
C ALA A 321 -11.47 9.02 -22.88
N LEU A 322 -12.54 8.88 -23.67
CA LEU A 322 -13.62 9.87 -23.83
C LEU A 322 -14.82 9.56 -22.94
N LEU A 323 -14.72 8.53 -22.11
CA LEU A 323 -15.79 7.97 -21.27
C LEU A 323 -16.95 7.31 -22.05
N ASP A 324 -16.75 6.98 -23.33
CA ASP A 324 -17.70 6.13 -24.06
C ASP A 324 -17.63 4.70 -23.52
N THR A 325 -18.78 4.05 -23.40
CA THR A 325 -18.86 2.67 -22.95
C THR A 325 -18.26 1.71 -23.98
N VAL A 326 -17.24 0.97 -23.59
CA VAL A 326 -16.59 -0.07 -24.39
C VAL A 326 -17.29 -1.41 -24.19
N ALA A 327 -17.60 -1.76 -22.94
CA ALA A 327 -18.29 -2.99 -22.58
C ALA A 327 -18.93 -2.89 -21.19
N THR A 328 -19.93 -3.73 -20.94
CA THR A 328 -20.51 -3.91 -19.61
C THR A 328 -20.72 -5.39 -19.37
N HIS A 329 -20.35 -5.86 -18.19
CA HIS A 329 -20.52 -7.24 -17.74
C HIS A 329 -21.20 -7.25 -16.37
N THR A 330 -22.01 -8.27 -16.10
CA THR A 330 -22.68 -8.45 -14.81
C THR A 330 -22.53 -9.89 -14.35
N PHE A 331 -22.04 -10.06 -13.13
CA PHE A 331 -22.00 -11.34 -12.44
C PHE A 331 -23.08 -11.32 -11.35
N ASN A 332 -23.98 -12.31 -11.37
CA ASN A 332 -25.02 -12.46 -10.37
C ASN A 332 -24.63 -13.59 -9.41
N GLY A 333 -24.93 -13.44 -8.14
CA GLY A 333 -24.67 -14.44 -7.13
C GLY A 333 -25.56 -14.33 -5.90
N ILE A 334 -25.38 -15.29 -5.03
CA ILE A 334 -25.92 -15.28 -3.66
C ILE A 334 -24.71 -15.29 -2.74
N GLY A 335 -24.73 -14.46 -1.70
CA GLY A 335 -23.69 -14.43 -0.68
C GLY A 335 -23.55 -15.81 -0.03
N ASP A 336 -22.31 -16.21 0.23
CA ASP A 336 -21.97 -17.50 0.86
C ASP A 336 -20.84 -17.29 1.87
N ASP A 337 -20.39 -18.38 2.49
CA ASP A 337 -19.37 -18.35 3.54
C ASP A 337 -17.93 -18.24 2.96
N ASN A 338 -17.77 -18.09 1.63
CA ASN A 338 -16.46 -17.97 1.00
C ASN A 338 -15.93 -16.54 1.12
N VAL A 339 -14.79 -16.40 1.75
CA VAL A 339 -14.07 -15.11 1.86
C VAL A 339 -13.60 -14.62 0.48
N VAL A 340 -13.23 -15.53 -0.42
CA VAL A 340 -12.77 -15.21 -1.78
C VAL A 340 -13.55 -16.04 -2.80
N LYS A 341 -14.15 -15.37 -3.78
CA LYS A 341 -14.88 -16.02 -4.86
C LYS A 341 -14.46 -15.47 -6.22
N LYS A 342 -13.91 -16.32 -7.08
CA LYS A 342 -13.70 -15.97 -8.49
C LYS A 342 -15.07 -15.97 -9.19
N LEU A 343 -15.51 -14.80 -9.65
CA LEU A 343 -16.80 -14.63 -10.32
C LEU A 343 -16.78 -15.08 -11.79
N GLY A 344 -15.64 -14.89 -12.44
CA GLY A 344 -15.44 -15.21 -13.84
C GLY A 344 -14.31 -14.37 -14.44
N GLU A 345 -14.34 -14.26 -15.77
CA GLU A 345 -13.36 -13.48 -16.53
C GLU A 345 -14.07 -12.56 -17.52
N ILE A 346 -13.49 -11.38 -17.74
CA ILE A 346 -13.91 -10.44 -18.77
C ILE A 346 -12.95 -10.57 -19.93
N ASN A 347 -13.50 -10.98 -21.08
CA ASN A 347 -12.75 -11.10 -22.32
C ASN A 347 -12.95 -9.85 -23.16
N LEU A 348 -11.86 -9.18 -23.53
CA LEU A 348 -11.84 -8.03 -24.42
C LEU A 348 -11.03 -8.35 -25.66
N ASN A 349 -11.57 -7.97 -26.82
CA ASN A 349 -10.90 -8.10 -28.10
C ASN A 349 -10.03 -6.87 -28.41
N ARG A 350 -9.24 -6.93 -29.49
CA ARG A 350 -8.29 -5.89 -29.88
C ARG A 350 -8.93 -4.53 -30.17
N GLU A 351 -10.17 -4.52 -30.69
CA GLU A 351 -10.90 -3.27 -30.94
C GLU A 351 -11.30 -2.59 -29.61
N GLN A 352 -11.74 -3.37 -28.65
CA GLN A 352 -12.13 -2.87 -27.33
C GLN A 352 -10.94 -2.34 -26.52
N THR A 353 -9.75 -2.87 -26.76
CA THR A 353 -8.55 -2.48 -26.01
C THR A 353 -7.69 -1.39 -26.68
N LYS A 354 -8.05 -0.93 -27.89
CA LYS A 354 -7.24 0.02 -28.67
C LYS A 354 -7.09 1.43 -28.10
N SER A 355 -7.92 1.80 -27.13
CA SER A 355 -7.91 3.15 -26.54
C SER A 355 -6.58 3.47 -25.85
N THR A 356 -6.18 4.75 -25.91
CA THR A 356 -5.01 5.27 -25.18
C THR A 356 -5.14 5.16 -23.66
N MET A 357 -6.35 4.95 -23.15
CA MET A 357 -6.66 4.66 -21.79
C MET A 357 -7.96 3.87 -21.71
N LEU A 358 -8.00 2.89 -20.81
CA LEU A 358 -9.23 2.20 -20.43
C LEU A 358 -9.48 2.43 -18.94
N PHE A 359 -10.73 2.69 -18.61
CA PHE A 359 -11.20 2.89 -17.26
C PHE A 359 -12.24 1.83 -16.91
N PHE A 360 -12.01 1.11 -15.81
CA PHE A 360 -12.89 0.03 -15.36
C PHE A 360 -13.55 0.46 -14.05
N VAL A 361 -14.85 0.31 -13.96
CA VAL A 361 -15.64 0.57 -12.74
C VAL A 361 -16.33 -0.73 -12.34
N LEU A 362 -16.09 -1.15 -11.11
CA LEU A 362 -16.70 -2.33 -10.50
C LEU A 362 -17.66 -1.89 -9.40
N ASP A 363 -18.92 -2.21 -9.53
CA ASP A 363 -19.96 -1.92 -8.55
C ASP A 363 -20.51 -3.21 -7.95
N ILE A 364 -20.56 -3.28 -6.60
CA ILE A 364 -21.34 -4.32 -5.91
C ILE A 364 -22.71 -3.73 -5.60
N ILE A 365 -23.75 -4.39 -6.10
CA ILE A 365 -25.13 -3.95 -5.99
C ILE A 365 -25.90 -4.99 -5.16
N LYS A 366 -26.53 -4.54 -4.08
CA LYS A 366 -27.46 -5.30 -3.23
C LYS A 366 -28.72 -4.48 -3.05
N ASP A 367 -29.91 -5.07 -3.17
CA ASP A 367 -31.21 -4.38 -3.05
C ASP A 367 -31.33 -3.12 -3.92
N ASN A 368 -30.84 -3.21 -5.16
CA ASN A 368 -30.77 -2.11 -6.13
C ASN A 368 -29.94 -0.90 -5.66
N LYS A 369 -29.11 -1.06 -4.62
CA LYS A 369 -28.19 -0.03 -4.12
C LYS A 369 -26.76 -0.43 -4.41
N ASN A 370 -25.97 0.53 -4.87
CA ASN A 370 -24.52 0.37 -4.95
C ASN A 370 -23.95 0.47 -3.51
N ILE A 371 -23.42 -0.65 -3.01
CA ILE A 371 -22.84 -0.75 -1.65
C ILE A 371 -21.32 -0.72 -1.66
N TYR A 372 -20.67 -0.87 -2.80
CA TYR A 372 -19.21 -0.75 -2.95
C TYR A 372 -18.88 -0.40 -4.40
N ARG A 373 -17.89 0.49 -4.60
CA ARG A 373 -17.35 0.85 -5.92
C ARG A 373 -15.84 0.79 -5.92
N ASN A 374 -15.31 0.11 -6.92
CA ASN A 374 -13.88 0.09 -7.22
C ASN A 374 -13.63 0.57 -8.65
N TYR A 375 -12.43 1.03 -8.98
CA TYR A 375 -12.08 1.45 -10.32
C TYR A 375 -10.61 1.27 -10.63
N TYR A 376 -10.29 0.96 -11.88
CA TYR A 376 -8.95 0.78 -12.41
C TYR A 376 -8.77 1.59 -13.68
N PHE A 377 -7.52 1.86 -14.00
CA PHE A 377 -7.12 2.42 -15.29
C PHE A 377 -5.93 1.65 -15.83
N THR A 378 -5.92 1.46 -17.15
CA THR A 378 -4.87 0.75 -17.92
C THR A 378 -4.52 1.55 -19.16
N ASN A 379 -3.53 1.09 -19.90
CA ASN A 379 -3.03 1.76 -21.13
C ASN A 379 -2.40 3.14 -20.89
N TYR A 380 -2.16 3.54 -19.64
CA TYR A 380 -1.59 4.83 -19.29
C TYR A 380 -0.19 5.03 -19.91
N GLU A 381 0.56 3.97 -20.16
CA GLU A 381 1.89 3.99 -20.80
C GLU A 381 1.83 4.28 -22.31
N VAL A 382 0.69 4.03 -22.97
CA VAL A 382 0.52 4.26 -24.40
C VAL A 382 0.67 5.74 -24.74
N ARG A 383 0.11 6.60 -23.89
CA ARG A 383 0.23 8.05 -23.97
C ARG A 383 0.29 8.66 -22.57
N PRO A 384 1.47 8.96 -22.04
CA PRO A 384 1.59 9.65 -20.77
C PRO A 384 0.75 10.93 -20.70
N GLY A 385 0.05 11.14 -19.59
CA GLY A 385 -0.90 12.24 -19.42
C GLY A 385 -2.31 12.00 -19.92
N SER A 386 -2.63 10.84 -20.50
CA SER A 386 -4.00 10.51 -20.94
C SER A 386 -5.02 10.62 -19.80
N ILE A 387 -4.62 10.29 -18.57
CA ILE A 387 -5.50 10.35 -17.41
C ILE A 387 -5.99 11.78 -17.11
N VAL A 388 -5.14 12.80 -17.30
CA VAL A 388 -5.53 14.21 -17.06
C VAL A 388 -6.20 14.86 -18.27
N SER A 389 -6.16 14.22 -19.44
CA SER A 389 -6.89 14.63 -20.63
C SER A 389 -8.31 14.03 -20.75
N MET A 390 -8.71 13.21 -19.77
CA MET A 390 -10.11 12.74 -19.66
C MET A 390 -11.06 13.92 -19.41
N PRO A 391 -12.35 13.79 -19.75
CA PRO A 391 -13.35 14.82 -19.46
C PRO A 391 -13.30 15.26 -18.00
N GLN A 392 -13.24 16.57 -17.78
CA GLN A 392 -13.15 17.13 -16.46
C GLN A 392 -14.52 17.22 -15.80
N THR A 393 -14.56 16.99 -14.49
CA THR A 393 -15.76 17.13 -13.68
C THR A 393 -15.59 18.31 -12.73
N GLU A 394 -16.57 19.17 -12.62
CA GLU A 394 -16.60 20.24 -11.62
C GLU A 394 -16.83 19.63 -10.23
N ILE A 395 -15.89 19.86 -9.31
CA ILE A 395 -16.00 19.46 -7.91
C ILE A 395 -16.40 20.67 -7.09
N LYS A 396 -17.62 20.67 -6.53
CA LYS A 396 -18.06 21.69 -5.56
C LYS A 396 -17.81 21.18 -4.16
N MET A 397 -17.17 22.00 -3.35
CA MET A 397 -16.97 21.73 -1.93
C MET A 397 -17.74 22.74 -1.10
N GLU A 398 -18.60 22.26 -0.21
CA GLU A 398 -19.25 23.07 0.80
C GLU A 398 -18.75 22.70 2.19
N ARG A 399 -18.40 23.70 2.97
CA ARG A 399 -17.97 23.54 4.35
C ARG A 399 -19.10 23.96 5.30
N THR A 400 -19.58 23.02 6.11
CA THR A 400 -20.55 23.31 7.18
C THR A 400 -19.91 22.96 8.53
N GLY A 401 -19.49 23.97 9.27
CA GLY A 401 -18.76 23.79 10.53
C GLY A 401 -17.40 23.11 10.30
N ASN A 402 -17.17 21.98 10.97
CA ASN A 402 -15.95 21.16 10.85
C ASN A 402 -16.05 20.07 9.76
N MET A 403 -17.18 19.97 9.05
CA MET A 403 -17.36 19.02 7.95
C MET A 403 -17.20 19.72 6.60
N ALA A 404 -16.46 19.08 5.69
CA ALA A 404 -16.43 19.43 4.28
C ALA A 404 -17.17 18.35 3.50
N VAL A 405 -18.17 18.74 2.72
CA VAL A 405 -18.89 17.86 1.83
C VAL A 405 -18.52 18.21 0.39
N SER A 406 -18.05 17.24 -0.38
CA SER A 406 -17.79 17.44 -1.79
C SER A 406 -18.94 16.88 -2.62
N TYR A 407 -19.43 17.68 -3.54
CA TYR A 407 -20.43 17.26 -4.52
C TYR A 407 -19.77 17.19 -5.90
N THR A 408 -19.86 16.03 -6.54
CA THR A 408 -19.55 15.87 -7.95
C THR A 408 -20.85 15.80 -8.73
N HIS A 409 -21.07 16.75 -9.60
CA HIS A 409 -22.13 16.64 -10.61
C HIS A 409 -21.52 16.05 -11.87
N LEU A 410 -21.91 14.82 -12.21
CA LEU A 410 -21.75 14.30 -13.55
C LEU A 410 -22.81 15.02 -14.40
N THR A 411 -22.37 15.94 -15.24
CA THR A 411 -23.21 16.50 -16.30
C THR A 411 -23.24 15.54 -17.49
#